data_3be6ba48c52c25588ada004c3d1f55db
#
_entry.id   3be6ba48c52c25588ada004c3d1f55db
#
_cell.length_a   1.000
_cell.length_b   1.000
_cell.length_c   1.000
_cell.angle_alpha   90.00
_cell.angle_beta   90.00
_cell.angle_gamma   90.00
#
_symmetry.space_group_name_H-M   'P 1'
#
loop_
_entity.id
_entity.type
_entity.pdbx_description
1 polymer ?
#
loop_
_entity_poly.entity_id
_entity_poly.type
_entity_poly.pdbx_seq_one_letter_code
_entity_poly.pdbx_strand_id
1 'polypeptide(L)'
;MEYVNGPFGLSVVAGCGLILGWFLRGRLAPASKNIAAAAMANSAGEACVMGEGGEYKMIIVVRNDLKMGKGKVAAQCSHAAVSAYKQVQKRHPELLKEWEYCGQPKVVVKAPDEETLIDLLARAKEMGLPVSLIQDAGRTQIAPGSRTVLGIGPGPSDLVDMVTGELKLY
;
A
#
# COMPACT_ATOMS: atom_id res chain seq x y z
N MET A 1 -37.76 -15.09 50.01
CA MET A 1 -36.89 -14.04 49.40
C MET A 1 -36.33 -13.09 50.46
N GLU A 2 -35.65 -13.60 51.49
CA GLU A 2 -35.15 -12.77 52.61
C GLU A 2 -33.69 -13.05 53.03
N TYR A 3 -32.85 -13.44 52.12
CA TYR A 3 -31.45 -13.74 52.45
C TYR A 3 -30.39 -12.83 51.79
N VAL A 4 -30.78 -11.72 51.16
CA VAL A 4 -29.82 -10.85 50.44
C VAL A 4 -29.48 -9.56 51.22
N ASN A 5 -30.16 -9.24 52.32
CA ASN A 5 -29.98 -7.97 53.02
C ASN A 5 -29.22 -8.08 54.38
N GLY A 6 -28.46 -9.15 54.62
CA GLY A 6 -27.58 -9.24 55.79
C GLY A 6 -26.15 -8.81 55.49
N PRO A 7 -25.37 -8.34 56.48
CA PRO A 7 -23.99 -7.90 56.30
C PRO A 7 -23.07 -8.98 55.69
N PHE A 8 -23.43 -10.25 55.81
CA PHE A 8 -22.70 -11.37 55.17
C PHE A 8 -22.97 -11.49 53.70
N GLY A 9 -24.16 -11.13 53.16
CA GLY A 9 -24.47 -11.16 51.76
C GLY A 9 -23.69 -10.11 50.96
N LEU A 10 -23.52 -8.93 51.55
CA LEU A 10 -22.75 -7.85 50.91
C LEU A 10 -21.25 -8.18 50.80
N SER A 11 -20.70 -8.85 51.80
CA SER A 11 -19.28 -9.26 51.82
C SER A 11 -18.96 -10.32 50.76
N VAL A 12 -19.88 -11.27 50.53
CA VAL A 12 -19.70 -12.32 49.51
C VAL A 12 -19.78 -11.74 48.09
N VAL A 13 -20.72 -10.82 47.84
CA VAL A 13 -20.86 -10.17 46.52
C VAL A 13 -19.66 -9.28 46.22
N ALA A 14 -19.14 -8.52 47.20
CA ALA A 14 -17.95 -7.70 47.05
C ALA A 14 -16.68 -8.56 46.81
N GLY A 15 -16.53 -9.68 47.51
CA GLY A 15 -15.39 -10.61 47.32
C GLY A 15 -15.37 -11.26 45.94
N CYS A 16 -16.51 -11.73 45.46
CA CYS A 16 -16.63 -12.31 44.12
C CYS A 16 -16.36 -11.29 43.02
N GLY A 17 -16.82 -10.03 43.18
CA GLY A 17 -16.57 -8.95 42.22
C GLY A 17 -15.09 -8.59 42.12
N LEU A 18 -14.35 -8.56 43.20
CA LEU A 18 -12.91 -8.27 43.21
C LEU A 18 -12.09 -9.39 42.60
N ILE A 19 -12.42 -10.65 42.85
CA ILE A 19 -11.73 -11.81 42.27
C ILE A 19 -12.01 -11.89 40.77
N LEU A 20 -13.26 -11.68 40.32
CA LEU A 20 -13.62 -11.68 38.91
C LEU A 20 -12.99 -10.48 38.17
N GLY A 21 -12.96 -9.31 38.77
CA GLY A 21 -12.29 -8.12 38.23
C GLY A 21 -10.78 -8.28 38.09
N TRP A 22 -10.13 -8.96 39.08
CA TRP A 22 -8.71 -9.25 39.04
C TRP A 22 -8.38 -10.29 37.95
N PHE A 23 -9.23 -11.31 37.79
CA PHE A 23 -9.07 -12.36 36.76
C PHE A 23 -9.30 -11.82 35.33
N LEU A 24 -10.28 -10.93 35.16
CA LEU A 24 -10.52 -10.24 33.89
C LEU A 24 -9.43 -9.23 33.56
N ARG A 25 -8.89 -8.52 34.56
CA ARG A 25 -7.77 -7.59 34.38
C ARG A 25 -6.48 -8.30 33.99
N GLY A 26 -6.24 -9.51 34.42
CA GLY A 26 -5.10 -10.33 34.03
C GLY A 26 -5.19 -10.85 32.58
N ARG A 27 -6.41 -10.95 32.01
CA ARG A 27 -6.62 -11.38 30.62
C ARG A 27 -6.74 -10.21 29.61
N LEU A 28 -6.93 -8.98 30.11
CA LEU A 28 -7.05 -7.77 29.27
C LEU A 28 -5.80 -6.87 29.35
N ALA A 29 -4.71 -7.32 29.94
CA ALA A 29 -3.47 -6.58 29.98
C ALA A 29 -2.48 -7.10 28.91
N PRO A 30 -1.68 -6.24 28.34
CA PRO A 30 -1.85 -5.49 27.10
C PRO A 30 -0.89 -6.00 26.03
N ALA A 31 -1.37 -6.12 24.86
CA ALA A 31 -0.56 -6.21 23.64
C ALA A 31 0.21 -4.89 23.29
N SER A 32 0.24 -3.90 24.23
CA SER A 32 0.73 -2.56 23.90
C SER A 32 2.25 -2.38 23.95
N LYS A 33 3.01 -3.31 24.51
CA LYS A 33 4.49 -3.20 24.51
C LYS A 33 5.15 -3.78 23.26
N ASN A 34 4.47 -4.67 22.54
CA ASN A 34 5.05 -5.28 21.34
C ASN A 34 4.74 -4.48 20.05
N ILE A 35 3.74 -3.59 20.05
CA ILE A 35 3.42 -2.74 18.89
C ILE A 35 4.46 -1.63 18.73
N ALA A 36 4.97 -1.05 19.83
CA ALA A 36 6.04 -0.05 19.76
C ALA A 36 7.38 -0.67 19.34
N ALA A 37 7.69 -1.90 19.76
CA ALA A 37 8.89 -2.60 19.34
C ALA A 37 8.82 -3.05 17.86
N ALA A 38 7.65 -3.48 17.38
CA ALA A 38 7.43 -3.82 15.99
C ALA A 38 7.44 -2.59 15.07
N ALA A 39 6.93 -1.43 15.55
CA ALA A 39 6.99 -0.17 14.81
C ALA A 39 8.42 0.41 14.72
N MET A 40 9.28 0.16 15.72
CA MET A 40 10.69 0.57 15.68
C MET A 40 11.58 -0.41 14.89
N ALA A 41 11.20 -1.68 14.77
CA ALA A 41 11.91 -2.65 13.93
C ALA A 41 11.74 -2.37 12.43
N ASN A 42 10.64 -1.73 12.02
CA ASN A 42 10.40 -1.32 10.63
C ASN A 42 11.05 0.02 10.25
N SER A 43 11.73 0.72 11.17
CA SER A 43 12.41 2.00 10.91
C SER A 43 13.93 1.88 10.66
N ALA A 44 14.51 0.71 10.88
CA ALA A 44 15.82 0.41 10.32
C ALA A 44 15.58 0.02 8.86
N GLY A 45 15.67 0.99 7.95
CA GLY A 45 15.81 0.70 6.54
C GLY A 45 17.02 -0.20 6.37
N GLU A 46 16.81 -1.51 6.26
CA GLU A 46 17.82 -2.41 5.77
C GLU A 46 18.23 -1.82 4.42
N ALA A 47 19.46 -1.32 4.35
CA ALA A 47 20.04 -0.93 3.08
C ALA A 47 19.91 -2.16 2.18
N CYS A 48 19.11 -2.04 1.10
CA CYS A 48 19.00 -3.08 0.10
C CYS A 48 20.41 -3.34 -0.43
N VAL A 49 21.05 -4.38 0.11
CA VAL A 49 22.27 -4.90 -0.47
C VAL A 49 21.80 -5.58 -1.75
N MET A 50 22.16 -4.98 -2.89
CA MET A 50 21.88 -5.54 -4.21
C MET A 50 22.37 -6.98 -4.23
N GLY A 51 21.45 -7.91 -4.02
CA GLY A 51 21.71 -9.34 -4.21
C GLY A 51 21.85 -9.63 -5.71
N GLU A 52 22.37 -10.79 -6.08
CA GLU A 52 22.57 -11.25 -7.46
C GLU A 52 21.28 -11.37 -8.32
N GLY A 53 20.09 -11.04 -7.76
CA GLY A 53 18.84 -10.83 -8.47
C GLY A 53 18.74 -9.37 -8.92
N GLY A 54 18.51 -9.12 -10.21
CA GLY A 54 18.44 -7.79 -10.81
C GLY A 54 17.55 -6.81 -10.06
N GLU A 55 17.74 -5.51 -10.31
CA GLU A 55 16.90 -4.45 -9.72
C GLU A 55 15.43 -4.57 -10.16
N TYR A 56 14.51 -4.39 -9.23
CA TYR A 56 13.07 -4.34 -9.49
C TYR A 56 12.55 -2.95 -9.18
N LYS A 57 11.68 -2.42 -10.04
CA LYS A 57 11.05 -1.11 -9.83
C LYS A 57 9.62 -1.03 -10.35
N MET A 58 8.92 0.01 -9.96
CA MET A 58 7.63 0.42 -10.49
C MET A 58 7.72 1.82 -11.05
N ILE A 59 7.19 2.03 -12.24
CA ILE A 59 7.01 3.36 -12.83
C ILE A 59 5.54 3.76 -12.74
N ILE A 60 5.31 5.01 -12.37
CA ILE A 60 3.99 5.62 -12.32
C ILE A 60 3.96 6.74 -13.34
N VAL A 61 3.23 6.55 -14.42
CA VAL A 61 3.11 7.51 -15.52
C VAL A 61 1.90 8.39 -15.32
N VAL A 62 2.10 9.70 -15.19
CA VAL A 62 1.05 10.70 -14.95
C VAL A 62 0.75 11.46 -16.24
N ARG A 63 -0.52 11.60 -16.61
CA ARG A 63 -0.95 12.47 -17.71
C ARG A 63 -0.72 13.94 -17.39
N ASN A 64 0.08 14.60 -18.20
CA ASN A 64 0.47 16.00 -17.99
C ASN A 64 -0.53 17.01 -18.60
N ASP A 65 -1.27 16.62 -19.62
CA ASP A 65 -2.31 17.44 -20.27
C ASP A 65 -3.47 17.82 -19.32
N LEU A 66 -3.80 16.93 -18.39
CA LEU A 66 -4.87 17.13 -17.41
C LEU A 66 -4.57 18.22 -16.39
N LYS A 67 -3.33 18.70 -16.27
CA LYS A 67 -2.89 19.75 -15.33
C LYS A 67 -3.41 19.55 -13.90
N MET A 68 -3.41 18.30 -13.44
CA MET A 68 -3.88 17.94 -12.10
C MET A 68 -3.08 18.68 -11.01
N GLY A 69 -3.75 19.18 -10.00
CA GLY A 69 -3.10 19.75 -8.82
C GLY A 69 -2.27 18.70 -8.06
N LYS A 70 -1.21 19.12 -7.36
CA LYS A 70 -0.24 18.23 -6.66
C LYS A 70 -0.91 17.19 -5.76
N GLY A 71 -1.92 17.59 -4.99
CA GLY A 71 -2.66 16.67 -4.11
C GLY A 71 -3.42 15.60 -4.90
N LYS A 72 -4.01 15.96 -6.05
CA LYS A 72 -4.70 15.01 -6.92
C LYS A 72 -3.71 14.05 -7.56
N VAL A 73 -2.58 14.53 -8.05
CA VAL A 73 -1.51 13.67 -8.59
C VAL A 73 -1.06 12.67 -7.55
N ALA A 74 -0.77 13.11 -6.33
CA ALA A 74 -0.36 12.23 -5.24
C ALA A 74 -1.40 11.15 -4.95
N ALA A 75 -2.69 11.51 -4.89
CA ALA A 75 -3.77 10.56 -4.68
C ALA A 75 -3.89 9.54 -5.83
N GLN A 76 -3.82 9.99 -7.08
CA GLN A 76 -3.90 9.10 -8.25
C GLN A 76 -2.68 8.16 -8.36
N CYS A 77 -1.47 8.65 -8.05
CA CYS A 77 -0.26 7.81 -7.95
C CYS A 77 -0.39 6.76 -6.85
N SER A 78 -0.93 7.14 -5.69
CA SER A 78 -1.19 6.20 -4.59
C SER A 78 -2.20 5.12 -4.99
N HIS A 79 -3.26 5.48 -5.71
CA HIS A 79 -4.22 4.51 -6.26
C HIS A 79 -3.54 3.54 -7.23
N ALA A 80 -2.67 4.02 -8.11
CA ALA A 80 -1.93 3.18 -9.06
C ALA A 80 -1.01 2.20 -8.33
N ALA A 81 -0.24 2.68 -7.36
CA ALA A 81 0.67 1.85 -6.57
C ALA A 81 -0.07 0.76 -5.77
N VAL A 82 -1.15 1.11 -5.08
CA VAL A 82 -1.96 0.14 -4.31
C VAL A 82 -2.64 -0.87 -5.22
N SER A 83 -3.16 -0.43 -6.37
CA SER A 83 -3.80 -1.32 -7.34
C SER A 83 -2.79 -2.30 -7.93
N ALA A 84 -1.60 -1.83 -8.34
CA ALA A 84 -0.51 -2.67 -8.84
C ALA A 84 -0.05 -3.68 -7.78
N TYR A 85 0.18 -3.24 -6.54
CA TYR A 85 0.54 -4.12 -5.43
C TYR A 85 -0.45 -5.28 -5.25
N LYS A 86 -1.75 -4.96 -5.16
CA LYS A 86 -2.81 -5.97 -5.00
C LYS A 86 -2.89 -6.96 -6.17
N GLN A 87 -2.66 -6.49 -7.39
CA GLN A 87 -2.66 -7.36 -8.57
C GLN A 87 -1.47 -8.33 -8.53
N VAL A 88 -0.27 -7.81 -8.26
CA VAL A 88 0.96 -8.61 -8.22
C VAL A 88 0.96 -9.57 -7.05
N GLN A 89 0.51 -9.13 -5.88
CA GLN A 89 0.34 -9.99 -4.70
C GLN A 89 -0.50 -11.24 -5.01
N LYS A 90 -1.54 -11.07 -5.83
CA LYS A 90 -2.45 -12.16 -6.18
C LYS A 90 -1.95 -13.04 -7.33
N ARG A 91 -1.24 -12.47 -8.31
CA ARG A 91 -0.89 -13.15 -9.57
C ARG A 91 0.57 -13.57 -9.64
N HIS A 92 1.46 -12.82 -9.02
CA HIS A 92 2.92 -12.95 -9.12
C HIS A 92 3.59 -12.67 -7.76
N PRO A 93 3.29 -13.47 -6.71
CA PRO A 93 3.77 -13.19 -5.35
C PRO A 93 5.30 -13.22 -5.24
N GLU A 94 6.01 -13.99 -6.06
CA GLU A 94 7.47 -14.03 -6.06
C GLU A 94 8.08 -12.71 -6.57
N LEU A 95 7.52 -12.17 -7.66
CA LEU A 95 7.94 -10.86 -8.18
C LEU A 95 7.70 -9.75 -7.14
N LEU A 96 6.63 -9.85 -6.35
CA LEU A 96 6.36 -8.91 -5.28
C LEU A 96 7.44 -8.95 -4.20
N LYS A 97 7.87 -10.15 -3.78
CA LYS A 97 8.93 -10.33 -2.78
C LYS A 97 10.25 -9.71 -3.24
N GLU A 98 10.65 -9.92 -4.50
CA GLU A 98 11.85 -9.32 -5.06
C GLU A 98 11.80 -7.80 -5.02
N TRP A 99 10.68 -7.22 -5.44
CA TRP A 99 10.49 -5.78 -5.39
C TRP A 99 10.44 -5.23 -3.96
N GLU A 100 9.82 -5.94 -3.01
CA GLU A 100 9.83 -5.59 -1.59
C GLU A 100 11.23 -5.66 -1.01
N TYR A 101 11.99 -6.69 -1.36
CA TYR A 101 13.40 -6.83 -0.96
C TYR A 101 14.26 -5.68 -1.48
N CYS A 102 14.01 -5.18 -2.70
CA CYS A 102 14.65 -4.01 -3.26
C CYS A 102 14.20 -2.67 -2.63
N GLY A 103 13.38 -2.67 -1.58
CA GLY A 103 12.89 -1.46 -0.92
C GLY A 103 11.73 -0.80 -1.65
N GLN A 104 11.03 -1.52 -2.52
CA GLN A 104 9.83 -1.07 -3.25
C GLN A 104 10.05 0.23 -4.06
N PRO A 105 11.11 0.38 -4.86
CA PRO A 105 11.41 1.62 -5.56
C PRO A 105 10.31 1.99 -6.55
N LYS A 106 9.95 3.28 -6.54
CA LYS A 106 8.93 3.86 -7.42
C LYS A 106 9.46 5.14 -8.02
N VAL A 107 9.25 5.33 -9.32
CA VAL A 107 9.59 6.57 -10.01
C VAL A 107 8.33 7.12 -10.70
N VAL A 108 8.11 8.43 -10.58
CA VAL A 108 6.97 9.11 -11.19
C VAL A 108 7.44 9.89 -12.41
N VAL A 109 6.86 9.58 -13.56
CA VAL A 109 7.17 10.19 -14.86
C VAL A 109 5.91 10.77 -15.48
N LYS A 110 6.05 11.59 -16.51
CA LYS A 110 4.93 12.22 -17.20
C LYS A 110 4.77 11.76 -18.63
N ALA A 111 3.53 11.51 -19.04
CA ALA A 111 3.15 11.37 -20.43
C ALA A 111 2.46 12.66 -20.93
N PRO A 112 2.66 13.08 -22.17
CA PRO A 112 2.05 14.30 -22.69
C PRO A 112 0.52 14.23 -22.72
N ASP A 113 -0.06 13.09 -23.07
CA ASP A 113 -1.48 12.90 -23.37
C ASP A 113 -1.97 11.47 -23.09
N GLU A 114 -3.24 11.22 -23.42
CA GLU A 114 -3.88 9.90 -23.23
C GLU A 114 -3.40 8.86 -24.23
N GLU A 115 -3.14 9.26 -25.48
CA GLU A 115 -2.67 8.36 -26.53
C GLU A 115 -1.34 7.72 -26.14
N THR A 116 -0.38 8.53 -25.73
CA THR A 116 0.91 8.06 -25.20
C THR A 116 0.71 7.12 -24.00
N LEU A 117 -0.23 7.43 -23.10
CA LEU A 117 -0.51 6.58 -21.92
C LEU A 117 -1.02 5.19 -22.34
N ILE A 118 -1.85 5.13 -23.38
CA ILE A 118 -2.42 3.87 -23.90
C ILE A 118 -1.38 3.07 -24.66
N ASP A 119 -0.51 3.72 -25.43
CA ASP A 119 0.60 3.06 -26.12
C ASP A 119 1.57 2.43 -25.12
N LEU A 120 1.92 3.14 -24.05
CA LEU A 120 2.73 2.59 -22.97
C LEU A 120 2.06 1.40 -22.30
N LEU A 121 0.74 1.45 -22.08
CA LEU A 121 -0.04 0.34 -21.54
C LEU A 121 0.04 -0.89 -22.44
N ALA A 122 -0.08 -0.72 -23.78
CA ALA A 122 0.00 -1.81 -24.74
C ALA A 122 1.40 -2.43 -24.74
N ARG A 123 2.45 -1.61 -24.88
CA ARG A 123 3.85 -2.07 -24.85
C ARG A 123 4.20 -2.81 -23.54
N ALA A 124 3.78 -2.29 -22.40
CA ALA A 124 4.04 -2.95 -21.12
C ALA A 124 3.37 -4.34 -21.03
N LYS A 125 2.15 -4.46 -21.55
CA LYS A 125 1.44 -5.75 -21.62
C LYS A 125 2.11 -6.76 -22.55
N GLU A 126 2.58 -6.32 -23.71
CA GLU A 126 3.31 -7.14 -24.67
C GLU A 126 4.60 -7.70 -24.05
N MET A 127 5.25 -6.93 -23.19
CA MET A 127 6.43 -7.35 -22.44
C MET A 127 6.12 -8.17 -21.17
N GLY A 128 4.85 -8.50 -20.93
CA GLY A 128 4.43 -9.27 -19.76
C GLY A 128 4.50 -8.53 -18.42
N LEU A 129 4.68 -7.20 -18.45
CA LEU A 129 4.74 -6.41 -17.22
C LEU A 129 3.33 -6.23 -16.61
N PRO A 130 3.21 -6.28 -15.27
CA PRO A 130 1.97 -5.89 -14.59
C PRO A 130 1.64 -4.44 -14.87
N VAL A 131 0.37 -4.14 -15.10
CA VAL A 131 -0.10 -2.77 -15.36
C VAL A 131 -1.34 -2.43 -14.55
N SER A 132 -1.44 -1.17 -14.13
CA SER A 132 -2.57 -0.65 -13.36
C SER A 132 -2.99 0.71 -13.88
N LEU A 133 -4.07 0.73 -14.67
CA LEU A 133 -4.62 1.96 -15.23
C LEU A 133 -5.67 2.55 -14.30
N ILE A 134 -5.50 3.81 -13.93
CA ILE A 134 -6.40 4.53 -13.01
C ILE A 134 -7.29 5.49 -13.81
N GLN A 135 -8.59 5.37 -13.55
CA GLN A 135 -9.61 6.27 -14.08
C GLN A 135 -10.18 7.14 -12.96
N ASP A 136 -10.44 8.40 -13.24
CA ASP A 136 -11.06 9.30 -12.26
C ASP A 136 -12.55 9.01 -12.12
N ALA A 137 -13.03 8.99 -10.88
CA ALA A 137 -14.45 8.79 -10.57
C ALA A 137 -15.31 10.04 -10.83
N GLY A 138 -14.71 11.16 -11.27
CA GLY A 138 -15.43 12.41 -11.60
C GLY A 138 -15.88 13.23 -10.38
N ARG A 139 -15.26 13.01 -9.23
CA ARG A 139 -15.57 13.76 -8.00
C ARG A 139 -14.80 15.07 -7.88
N THR A 140 -14.02 15.44 -8.88
CA THR A 140 -13.12 16.58 -8.88
C THR A 140 -13.19 17.35 -10.20
N GLN A 141 -12.17 18.14 -10.53
CA GLN A 141 -12.12 19.00 -11.72
C GLN A 141 -11.95 18.27 -13.06
N ILE A 142 -11.78 16.94 -13.05
CA ILE A 142 -11.53 16.13 -14.24
C ILE A 142 -12.80 15.36 -14.61
N ALA A 143 -13.06 15.23 -15.91
CA ALA A 143 -14.22 14.51 -16.42
C ALA A 143 -14.26 13.05 -15.90
N PRO A 144 -15.44 12.55 -15.50
CA PRO A 144 -15.60 11.17 -15.05
C PRO A 144 -15.07 10.19 -16.09
N GLY A 145 -14.35 9.15 -15.63
CA GLY A 145 -13.81 8.11 -16.50
C GLY A 145 -12.52 8.49 -17.22
N SER A 146 -11.99 9.72 -17.06
CA SER A 146 -10.69 10.09 -17.61
C SER A 146 -9.60 9.20 -17.06
N ARG A 147 -8.76 8.66 -17.92
CA ARG A 147 -7.55 7.92 -17.55
C ARG A 147 -6.49 8.91 -17.08
N THR A 148 -6.06 8.80 -15.85
CA THR A 148 -5.21 9.83 -15.21
C THR A 148 -3.77 9.39 -15.01
N VAL A 149 -3.58 8.14 -14.59
CA VAL A 149 -2.28 7.57 -14.22
C VAL A 149 -2.22 6.10 -14.64
N LEU A 150 -1.04 5.68 -15.08
CA LEU A 150 -0.72 4.28 -15.38
C LEU A 150 0.43 3.84 -14.49
N GLY A 151 0.23 2.79 -13.69
CA GLY A 151 1.29 2.05 -13.01
C GLY A 151 1.82 0.94 -13.92
N ILE A 152 3.12 0.84 -14.09
CA ILE A 152 3.84 -0.21 -14.81
C ILE A 152 4.79 -0.90 -13.85
N GLY A 153 4.68 -2.20 -13.70
CA GLY A 153 5.41 -2.96 -12.70
C GLY A 153 4.59 -3.16 -11.40
N PRO A 154 5.26 -3.67 -10.31
CA PRO A 154 6.71 -3.91 -10.24
C PRO A 154 7.19 -4.95 -11.25
N GLY A 155 8.44 -4.79 -11.68
CA GLY A 155 9.09 -5.69 -12.64
C GLY A 155 10.59 -5.45 -12.71
N PRO A 156 11.34 -6.31 -13.42
CA PRO A 156 12.76 -6.12 -13.68
C PRO A 156 13.01 -4.73 -14.29
N SER A 157 14.01 -4.03 -13.76
CA SER A 157 14.27 -2.62 -14.12
C SER A 157 14.57 -2.42 -15.59
N ASP A 158 15.30 -3.34 -16.21
CA ASP A 158 15.62 -3.32 -17.64
C ASP A 158 14.36 -3.40 -18.51
N LEU A 159 13.44 -4.31 -18.23
CA LEU A 159 12.16 -4.42 -18.94
C LEU A 159 11.28 -3.19 -18.76
N VAL A 160 11.24 -2.66 -17.55
CA VAL A 160 10.49 -1.44 -17.24
C VAL A 160 11.08 -0.24 -17.98
N ASP A 161 12.42 -0.14 -18.09
CA ASP A 161 13.10 0.92 -18.82
C ASP A 161 12.92 0.82 -20.33
N MET A 162 12.84 -0.36 -20.91
CA MET A 162 12.51 -0.53 -22.31
C MET A 162 11.17 0.10 -22.69
N VAL A 163 10.22 0.18 -21.75
CA VAL A 163 8.91 0.81 -21.99
C VAL A 163 8.94 2.29 -21.66
N THR A 164 9.65 2.72 -20.62
CA THR A 164 9.46 4.03 -19.99
C THR A 164 10.72 4.91 -19.96
N GLY A 165 11.86 4.41 -20.42
CA GLY A 165 13.17 5.08 -20.26
C GLY A 165 13.29 6.44 -20.94
N GLU A 166 12.47 6.73 -21.95
CA GLU A 166 12.45 8.02 -22.66
C GLU A 166 11.60 9.10 -21.95
N LEU A 167 10.81 8.70 -20.94
CA LEU A 167 9.90 9.62 -20.27
C LEU A 167 10.64 10.51 -19.25
N LYS A 168 10.22 11.76 -19.19
CA LYS A 168 10.78 12.74 -18.23
C LYS A 168 10.13 12.56 -16.85
N LEU A 169 10.90 12.80 -15.81
CA LEU A 169 10.38 12.87 -14.43
C LEU A 169 9.25 13.89 -14.32
N TYR A 170 8.31 13.58 -13.46
CA TYR A 170 7.15 14.43 -13.20
C TYR A 170 7.51 15.67 -12.38
#